data_d1f71d8ed45c575843efebbbcc949d54
#
_entry.id   d1f71d8ed45c575843efebbbcc949d54
#
_cell.length_a   1.000
_cell.length_b   1.000
_cell.length_c   1.000
_cell.angle_alpha   90.00
_cell.angle_beta   90.00
_cell.angle_gamma   90.00
#
_symmetry.space_group_name_H-M   'P 1'
#
loop_
_entity.id
_entity.type
_entity.pdbx_description
1 polymer ?
#
loop_
_entity_poly.entity_id
_entity_poly.type
_entity_poly.pdbx_seq_one_letter_code
_entity_poly.pdbx_strand_id
1 'polypeptide(L)'
;VRLGQSGIGKPEDAYALGRITMPSSKRTVSDNPSDAGQRPVQNRWLLGLRVLLWVFGVSGLMAVVPAVMPRSWLVAAVAHAEPGTPVLLLVEYLARSLSALYCLLGGIMCLCAMDPLRHAPIIRWLGGFAALSGTAACILILLSPYQKNVVVWLLAWDAGLIALFGAAVLTMQAMAGRS
;
A
#
# COMPACT_ATOMS: atom_id res chain seq x y z
N VAL A 1 -6.07 -56.49 -43.20
CA VAL A 1 -6.31 -55.13 -42.68
C VAL A 1 -5.15 -54.28 -43.15
N ARG A 2 -5.35 -53.47 -44.19
CA ARG A 2 -4.36 -52.50 -44.72
C ARG A 2 -4.52 -51.18 -44.00
N LEU A 3 -3.52 -50.74 -43.26
CA LEU A 3 -3.42 -49.41 -42.70
C LEU A 3 -2.83 -48.45 -43.74
N GLY A 4 -3.61 -47.48 -44.21
CA GLY A 4 -3.19 -46.44 -45.13
C GLY A 4 -2.28 -45.43 -44.40
N GLN A 5 -1.11 -45.22 -44.98
CA GLN A 5 -0.23 -44.11 -44.60
C GLN A 5 -0.80 -42.82 -45.26
N SER A 6 -1.31 -41.91 -44.45
CA SER A 6 -1.64 -40.56 -44.89
C SER A 6 -0.42 -39.66 -44.71
N GLY A 7 0.01 -39.04 -45.80
CA GLY A 7 1.20 -38.20 -45.92
C GLY A 7 1.12 -36.98 -44.99
N ILE A 8 2.19 -36.80 -44.26
CA ILE A 8 2.47 -35.58 -43.49
C ILE A 8 3.00 -34.53 -44.46
N GLY A 9 2.14 -33.58 -44.83
CA GLY A 9 2.54 -32.40 -45.60
C GLY A 9 3.49 -31.54 -44.77
N LYS A 10 4.64 -31.21 -45.36
CA LYS A 10 5.63 -30.29 -44.77
C LYS A 10 5.04 -28.91 -44.57
N PRO A 11 5.14 -28.32 -43.36
CA PRO A 11 4.70 -26.95 -43.12
C PRO A 11 5.82 -25.93 -43.36
N GLU A 12 6.41 -25.92 -44.57
CA GLU A 12 7.49 -24.95 -44.86
C GLU A 12 7.03 -23.68 -45.56
N ASP A 13 5.75 -23.59 -46.00
CA ASP A 13 5.30 -22.47 -46.84
C ASP A 13 4.49 -21.40 -46.06
N ALA A 14 4.44 -21.46 -44.72
CA ALA A 14 3.59 -20.58 -43.94
C ALA A 14 4.24 -19.28 -43.46
N TYR A 15 5.51 -19.03 -43.71
CA TYR A 15 6.23 -17.84 -43.18
C TYR A 15 6.41 -16.68 -44.18
N ALA A 16 5.80 -16.76 -45.36
CA ALA A 16 6.02 -15.76 -46.43
C ALA A 16 4.97 -14.65 -46.53
N LEU A 17 4.00 -14.56 -45.62
CA LEU A 17 2.93 -13.55 -45.70
C LEU A 17 2.85 -12.74 -44.42
N GLY A 18 3.35 -11.53 -44.44
CA GLY A 18 3.01 -10.56 -43.40
C GLY A 18 4.11 -9.63 -42.93
N ARG A 19 4.95 -9.14 -43.85
CA ARG A 19 5.70 -7.90 -43.57
C ARG A 19 4.68 -6.76 -43.55
N ILE A 20 3.93 -6.64 -42.45
CA ILE A 20 3.11 -5.46 -42.18
C ILE A 20 4.10 -4.31 -42.03
N THR A 21 4.26 -3.51 -43.06
CA THR A 21 4.88 -2.19 -42.99
C THR A 21 4.01 -1.36 -42.07
N MET A 22 4.36 -1.33 -40.77
CA MET A 22 3.74 -0.38 -39.85
C MET A 22 4.00 1.02 -40.41
N PRO A 23 2.94 1.82 -40.63
CA PRO A 23 3.15 3.20 -41.00
C PRO A 23 3.93 3.83 -39.84
N SER A 24 5.13 4.34 -40.17
CA SER A 24 5.92 5.17 -39.26
C SER A 24 5.06 6.37 -38.90
N SER A 25 4.24 6.23 -37.87
CA SER A 25 3.54 7.33 -37.25
C SER A 25 4.64 8.23 -36.68
N LYS A 26 5.07 9.20 -37.49
CA LYS A 26 5.78 10.39 -37.02
C LYS A 26 4.85 10.99 -35.96
N ARG A 27 5.04 10.61 -34.67
CA ARG A 27 4.53 11.38 -33.57
C ARG A 27 5.13 12.76 -33.72
N THR A 28 4.38 13.64 -34.31
CA THR A 28 4.58 15.07 -34.15
C THR A 28 4.45 15.29 -32.63
N VAL A 29 5.59 15.33 -31.96
CA VAL A 29 5.67 15.83 -30.60
C VAL A 29 5.17 17.26 -30.72
N SER A 30 3.92 17.46 -30.37
CA SER A 30 3.34 18.80 -30.22
C SER A 30 4.05 19.41 -29.02
N ASP A 31 5.12 20.18 -29.30
CA ASP A 31 5.77 21.04 -28.33
C ASP A 31 4.82 22.20 -28.01
N ASN A 32 3.71 21.88 -27.34
CA ASN A 32 2.82 22.89 -26.82
C ASN A 32 3.50 23.55 -25.62
N PRO A 33 3.87 24.83 -25.69
CA PRO A 33 4.56 25.53 -24.59
C PRO A 33 3.78 25.52 -23.27
N SER A 34 2.47 25.24 -23.31
CA SER A 34 1.62 25.07 -22.12
C SER A 34 1.99 23.84 -21.28
N ASP A 35 2.60 22.81 -21.87
CA ASP A 35 2.98 21.56 -21.17
C ASP A 35 4.28 21.69 -20.37
N ALA A 36 5.11 22.69 -20.68
CA ALA A 36 6.41 22.89 -20.05
C ALA A 36 6.28 23.34 -18.58
N GLY A 37 5.22 24.05 -18.22
CA GLY A 37 4.99 24.56 -16.86
C GLY A 37 4.33 23.55 -15.91
N GLN A 38 3.65 22.53 -16.42
CA GLN A 38 2.90 21.58 -15.59
C GLN A 38 3.75 20.40 -15.08
N ARG A 39 4.81 20.02 -15.80
CA ARG A 39 5.69 18.90 -15.47
C ARG A 39 6.40 19.01 -14.10
N PRO A 40 6.96 20.15 -13.68
CA PRO A 40 7.67 20.23 -12.40
C PRO A 40 6.75 20.11 -11.17
N VAL A 41 5.52 20.58 -11.25
CA VAL A 41 4.55 20.50 -10.13
C VAL A 41 4.06 19.09 -9.93
N GLN A 42 3.73 18.38 -11.00
CA GLN A 42 3.29 16.99 -10.97
C GLN A 42 4.36 16.07 -10.35
N ASN A 43 5.63 16.28 -10.69
CA ASN A 43 6.73 15.51 -10.13
C ASN A 43 6.89 15.70 -8.61
N ARG A 44 6.58 16.88 -8.08
CA ARG A 44 6.68 17.15 -6.63
C ARG A 44 5.61 16.38 -5.83
N TRP A 45 4.38 16.29 -6.34
CA TRP A 45 3.30 15.53 -5.69
C TRP A 45 3.55 14.03 -5.72
N LEU A 46 4.05 13.51 -6.84
CA LEU A 46 4.42 12.11 -6.96
C LEU A 46 5.58 11.75 -6.03
N LEU A 47 6.57 12.64 -5.90
CA LEU A 47 7.67 12.45 -4.96
C LEU A 47 7.16 12.44 -3.51
N GLY A 48 6.29 13.38 -3.15
CA GLY A 48 5.68 13.44 -1.82
C GLY A 48 4.88 12.17 -1.50
N LEU A 49 4.06 11.70 -2.44
CA LEU A 49 3.31 10.45 -2.30
C LEU A 49 4.25 9.24 -2.12
N ARG A 50 5.33 9.18 -2.91
CA ARG A 50 6.32 8.11 -2.82
C ARG A 50 7.01 8.09 -1.46
N VAL A 51 7.46 9.25 -0.98
CA VAL A 51 8.09 9.38 0.33
C VAL A 51 7.12 8.98 1.44
N LEU A 52 5.88 9.45 1.38
CA LEU A 52 4.85 9.12 2.36
C LEU A 52 4.60 7.60 2.42
N LEU A 53 4.44 6.94 1.27
CA LEU A 53 4.25 5.50 1.20
C LEU A 53 5.47 4.73 1.72
N TRP A 54 6.70 5.22 1.44
CA TRP A 54 7.93 4.61 1.97
C TRP A 54 8.01 4.72 3.48
N VAL A 55 7.74 5.90 4.05
CA VAL A 55 7.79 6.12 5.50
C VAL A 55 6.80 5.20 6.21
N PHE A 56 5.55 5.17 5.78
CA PHE A 56 4.54 4.30 6.38
C PHE A 56 4.78 2.82 6.09
N GLY A 57 5.28 2.47 4.90
CA GLY A 57 5.63 1.11 4.54
C GLY A 57 6.74 0.55 5.42
N VAL A 58 7.83 1.29 5.59
CA VAL A 58 8.96 0.90 6.47
C VAL A 58 8.52 0.85 7.94
N SER A 59 7.71 1.81 8.40
CA SER A 59 7.13 1.79 9.75
C SER A 59 6.29 0.52 9.98
N GLY A 60 5.45 0.13 9.00
CA GLY A 60 4.68 -1.10 9.06
C GLY A 60 5.57 -2.36 9.06
N LEU A 61 6.68 -2.37 8.31
CA LEU A 61 7.65 -3.47 8.31
C LEU A 61 8.33 -3.63 9.67
N MET A 62 8.51 -2.55 10.44
CA MET A 62 9.06 -2.64 11.80
C MET A 62 8.17 -3.46 12.74
N ALA A 63 6.90 -3.65 12.42
CA ALA A 63 5.99 -4.55 13.15
C ALA A 63 6.43 -6.03 13.10
N VAL A 64 7.40 -6.39 12.25
CA VAL A 64 8.02 -7.73 12.30
C VAL A 64 8.68 -8.01 13.64
N VAL A 65 9.22 -6.98 14.31
CA VAL A 65 9.92 -7.14 15.58
C VAL A 65 9.01 -7.77 16.65
N PRO A 66 7.85 -7.22 17.01
CA PRO A 66 6.94 -7.85 17.98
C PRO A 66 6.34 -9.16 17.47
N ALA A 67 6.25 -9.41 16.15
CA ALA A 67 5.77 -10.68 15.61
C ALA A 67 6.72 -11.85 15.93
N VAL A 68 8.05 -11.61 15.91
CA VAL A 68 9.11 -12.64 16.12
C VAL A 68 9.63 -12.63 17.55
N MET A 69 9.27 -11.64 18.36
CA MET A 69 9.76 -11.43 19.72
C MET A 69 9.49 -12.62 20.63
N PRO A 70 10.45 -13.06 21.48
CA PRO A 70 10.23 -14.10 22.47
C PRO A 70 9.13 -13.70 23.46
N ARG A 71 8.36 -14.70 23.93
CA ARG A 71 7.25 -14.48 24.85
C ARG A 71 7.66 -13.71 26.13
N SER A 72 8.87 -14.01 26.65
CA SER A 72 9.39 -13.34 27.84
C SER A 72 9.50 -11.83 27.70
N TRP A 73 9.89 -11.35 26.52
CA TRP A 73 10.02 -9.94 26.23
C TRP A 73 8.65 -9.26 26.03
N LEU A 74 7.74 -9.97 25.37
CA LEU A 74 6.37 -9.48 25.22
C LEU A 74 5.69 -9.29 26.58
N VAL A 75 5.82 -10.30 27.47
CA VAL A 75 5.29 -10.23 28.85
C VAL A 75 5.92 -9.08 29.63
N ALA A 76 7.24 -8.89 29.51
CA ALA A 76 7.92 -7.78 30.17
C ALA A 76 7.45 -6.41 29.65
N ALA A 77 7.25 -6.28 28.33
CA ALA A 77 6.75 -5.04 27.73
C ALA A 77 5.32 -4.71 28.18
N VAL A 78 4.43 -5.71 28.23
CA VAL A 78 3.06 -5.51 28.72
C VAL A 78 3.05 -5.19 30.20
N ALA A 79 3.86 -5.89 31.03
CA ALA A 79 3.95 -5.63 32.46
C ALA A 79 4.51 -4.22 32.78
N HIS A 80 5.36 -3.68 31.89
CA HIS A 80 5.86 -2.31 32.00
C HIS A 80 4.79 -1.28 31.64
N ALA A 81 3.97 -1.55 30.61
CA ALA A 81 2.93 -0.64 30.17
C ALA A 81 1.70 -0.64 31.13
N GLU A 82 1.35 -1.81 31.66
CA GLU A 82 0.16 -1.98 32.49
C GLU A 82 0.45 -3.03 33.60
N PRO A 83 1.01 -2.59 34.75
CA PRO A 83 1.37 -3.47 35.85
C PRO A 83 0.16 -4.21 36.40
N GLY A 84 0.26 -5.55 36.50
CA GLY A 84 -0.79 -6.40 37.08
C GLY A 84 -1.77 -7.00 36.06
N THR A 85 -1.67 -6.65 34.79
CA THR A 85 -2.50 -7.25 33.74
C THR A 85 -1.97 -8.63 33.33
N PRO A 86 -2.75 -9.72 33.48
CA PRO A 86 -2.31 -11.04 33.04
C PRO A 86 -2.27 -11.12 31.52
N VAL A 87 -1.12 -11.46 30.97
CA VAL A 87 -0.97 -11.71 29.52
C VAL A 87 -1.55 -13.09 29.20
N LEU A 88 -2.81 -13.09 28.78
CA LEU A 88 -3.49 -14.30 28.33
C LEU A 88 -2.92 -14.77 26.97
N LEU A 89 -2.97 -16.08 26.71
CA LEU A 89 -2.54 -16.66 25.43
C LEU A 89 -3.22 -15.99 24.23
N LEU A 90 -4.47 -15.56 24.38
CA LEU A 90 -5.23 -14.86 23.37
C LEU A 90 -4.61 -13.51 23.03
N VAL A 91 -4.15 -12.74 24.03
CA VAL A 91 -3.50 -11.44 23.83
C VAL A 91 -2.19 -11.61 23.06
N GLU A 92 -1.39 -12.63 23.40
CA GLU A 92 -0.17 -12.97 22.70
C GLU A 92 -0.45 -13.33 21.23
N TYR A 93 -1.44 -14.18 20.99
CA TYR A 93 -1.84 -14.56 19.64
C TYR A 93 -2.32 -13.34 18.81
N LEU A 94 -3.19 -12.52 19.40
CA LEU A 94 -3.68 -11.30 18.72
C LEU A 94 -2.51 -10.35 18.39
N ALA A 95 -1.61 -10.11 19.33
CA ALA A 95 -0.47 -9.22 19.12
C ALA A 95 0.40 -9.69 17.94
N ARG A 96 0.71 -10.97 17.88
CA ARG A 96 1.51 -11.56 16.80
C ARG A 96 0.79 -11.53 15.45
N SER A 97 -0.50 -11.88 15.43
CA SER A 97 -1.31 -11.85 14.22
C SER A 97 -1.44 -10.43 13.66
N LEU A 98 -1.69 -9.46 14.54
CA LEU A 98 -1.80 -8.06 14.17
C LEU A 98 -0.46 -7.52 13.63
N SER A 99 0.65 -7.86 14.30
CA SER A 99 1.99 -7.49 13.86
C SER A 99 2.33 -8.07 12.47
N ALA A 100 1.95 -9.32 12.21
CA ALA A 100 2.13 -9.95 10.90
C ALA A 100 1.29 -9.23 9.81
N LEU A 101 0.06 -8.85 10.12
CA LEU A 101 -0.79 -8.07 9.21
C LEU A 101 -0.20 -6.69 8.91
N TYR A 102 0.31 -5.98 9.92
CA TYR A 102 0.97 -4.69 9.72
C TYR A 102 2.24 -4.83 8.87
N CYS A 103 3.03 -5.88 9.07
CA CYS A 103 4.20 -6.17 8.26
C CYS A 103 3.82 -6.43 6.80
N LEU A 104 2.78 -7.23 6.55
CA LEU A 104 2.27 -7.49 5.20
C LEU A 104 1.78 -6.19 4.53
N LEU A 105 1.01 -5.39 5.26
CA LEU A 105 0.50 -4.11 4.77
C LEU A 105 1.64 -3.14 4.46
N GLY A 106 2.65 -3.07 5.34
CA GLY A 106 3.86 -2.29 5.13
C GLY A 106 4.61 -2.70 3.87
N GLY A 107 4.74 -4.01 3.62
CA GLY A 107 5.34 -4.56 2.40
C GLY A 107 4.56 -4.15 1.14
N ILE A 108 3.23 -4.22 1.17
CA ILE A 108 2.38 -3.77 0.06
C ILE A 108 2.57 -2.26 -0.21
N MET A 109 2.65 -1.44 0.85
CA MET A 109 2.91 0.00 0.72
C MET A 109 4.27 0.29 0.07
N CYS A 110 5.32 -0.44 0.47
CA CYS A 110 6.65 -0.31 -0.15
C CYS A 110 6.62 -0.69 -1.63
N LEU A 111 5.91 -1.76 -2.01
CA LEU A 111 5.74 -2.14 -3.42
C LEU A 111 4.98 -1.07 -4.21
N CYS A 112 3.91 -0.51 -3.66
CA CYS A 112 3.17 0.58 -4.28
C CYS A 112 4.03 1.86 -4.42
N ALA A 113 4.96 2.11 -3.49
CA ALA A 113 5.87 3.25 -3.55
C ALA A 113 6.90 3.15 -4.68
N MET A 114 7.22 1.95 -5.17
CA MET A 114 8.13 1.77 -6.30
C MET A 114 7.55 2.32 -7.61
N ASP A 115 6.26 2.10 -7.85
CA ASP A 115 5.55 2.61 -9.04
C ASP A 115 4.14 3.08 -8.65
N PRO A 116 3.99 4.33 -8.13
CA PRO A 116 2.72 4.84 -7.64
C PRO A 116 1.65 5.00 -8.73
N LEU A 117 2.07 5.26 -9.98
CA LEU A 117 1.14 5.45 -11.09
C LEU A 117 0.47 4.14 -11.50
N ARG A 118 1.24 3.07 -11.55
CA ARG A 118 0.74 1.73 -11.87
C ARG A 118 -0.22 1.21 -10.80
N HIS A 119 0.05 1.52 -9.53
CA HIS A 119 -0.72 1.03 -8.38
C HIS A 119 -1.72 2.08 -7.85
N ALA A 120 -2.01 3.13 -8.62
CA ALA A 120 -2.92 4.21 -8.22
C ALA A 120 -4.28 3.73 -7.68
N PRO A 121 -4.97 2.73 -8.27
CA PRO A 121 -6.24 2.25 -7.72
C PRO A 121 -6.09 1.60 -6.34
N ILE A 122 -5.01 0.84 -6.12
CA ILE A 122 -4.73 0.20 -4.83
C ILE A 122 -4.44 1.25 -3.77
N ILE A 123 -3.61 2.25 -4.10
CA ILE A 123 -3.25 3.35 -3.21
C ILE A 123 -4.50 4.15 -2.82
N ARG A 124 -5.41 4.39 -3.77
CA ARG A 124 -6.68 5.10 -3.50
C ARG A 124 -7.58 4.31 -2.56
N TRP A 125 -7.72 3.01 -2.77
CA TRP A 125 -8.46 2.13 -1.89
C TRP A 125 -7.87 2.11 -0.48
N LEU A 126 -6.55 1.96 -0.37
CA LEU A 126 -5.83 1.91 0.89
C LEU A 126 -5.95 3.24 1.65
N GLY A 127 -5.77 4.37 0.96
CA GLY A 127 -5.95 5.70 1.54
C GLY A 127 -7.37 5.96 2.00
N GLY A 128 -8.37 5.56 1.20
CA GLY A 128 -9.79 5.66 1.56
C GLY A 128 -10.14 4.84 2.79
N PHE A 129 -9.68 3.59 2.83
CA PHE A 129 -9.89 2.71 3.97
C PHE A 129 -9.20 3.23 5.24
N ALA A 130 -7.96 3.69 5.14
CA ALA A 130 -7.23 4.27 6.26
C ALA A 130 -7.91 5.53 6.79
N ALA A 131 -8.36 6.44 5.93
CA ALA A 131 -9.09 7.63 6.33
C ALA A 131 -10.40 7.29 7.05
N LEU A 132 -11.17 6.36 6.51
CA LEU A 132 -12.46 5.95 7.08
C LEU A 132 -12.28 5.23 8.41
N SER A 133 -11.40 4.22 8.46
CA SER A 133 -11.18 3.43 9.68
C SER A 133 -10.53 4.25 10.79
N GLY A 134 -9.55 5.11 10.46
CA GLY A 134 -8.92 6.00 11.43
C GLY A 134 -9.91 7.02 12.01
N THR A 135 -10.76 7.60 11.17
CA THR A 135 -11.82 8.52 11.63
C THR A 135 -12.84 7.81 12.49
N ALA A 136 -13.31 6.64 12.09
CA ALA A 136 -14.25 5.84 12.88
C ALA A 136 -13.66 5.46 14.24
N ALA A 137 -12.40 5.02 14.27
CA ALA A 137 -11.70 4.70 15.52
C ALA A 137 -11.56 5.92 16.43
N CYS A 138 -11.19 7.09 15.88
CA CYS A 138 -11.15 8.34 16.66
C CYS A 138 -12.50 8.66 17.30
N ILE A 139 -13.59 8.58 16.54
CA ILE A 139 -14.94 8.84 17.05
C ILE A 139 -15.30 7.87 18.17
N LEU A 140 -15.05 6.56 17.98
CA LEU A 140 -15.34 5.54 19.00
C LEU A 140 -14.53 5.77 20.29
N ILE A 141 -13.26 6.16 20.16
CA ILE A 141 -12.39 6.46 21.30
C ILE A 141 -12.89 7.71 22.05
N LEU A 142 -13.27 8.77 21.32
CA LEU A 142 -13.79 9.99 21.93
C LEU A 142 -15.15 9.80 22.63
N LEU A 143 -15.96 8.86 22.15
CA LEU A 143 -17.23 8.49 22.79
C LEU A 143 -17.06 7.50 23.95
N SER A 144 -15.85 6.94 24.15
CA SER A 144 -15.57 5.97 25.18
C SER A 144 -15.58 6.62 26.58
N PRO A 145 -16.18 5.99 27.59
CA PRO A 145 -16.16 6.48 28.96
C PRO A 145 -14.78 6.39 29.64
N TYR A 146 -13.81 5.71 29.01
CA TYR A 146 -12.47 5.44 29.55
C TYR A 146 -11.43 6.53 29.26
N GLN A 147 -11.85 7.77 28.99
CA GLN A 147 -10.97 8.88 28.56
C GLN A 147 -9.85 9.25 29.54
N LYS A 148 -9.91 8.80 30.77
CA LYS A 148 -8.90 9.10 31.83
C LYS A 148 -7.64 8.22 31.72
N ASN A 149 -7.63 7.21 30.87
CA ASN A 149 -6.51 6.29 30.72
C ASN A 149 -5.53 6.79 29.64
N VAL A 150 -4.24 6.82 29.98
CA VAL A 150 -3.15 7.20 29.06
C VAL A 150 -3.15 6.34 27.79
N VAL A 151 -3.49 5.06 27.91
CA VAL A 151 -3.58 4.13 26.79
C VAL A 151 -4.61 4.58 25.75
N VAL A 152 -5.75 5.12 26.22
CA VAL A 152 -6.82 5.63 25.34
C VAL A 152 -6.32 6.83 24.52
N TRP A 153 -5.52 7.71 25.12
CA TRP A 153 -4.90 8.82 24.41
C TRP A 153 -3.88 8.38 23.38
N LEU A 154 -3.06 7.37 23.67
CA LEU A 154 -2.13 6.79 22.71
C LEU A 154 -2.87 6.17 21.51
N LEU A 155 -3.96 5.44 21.75
CA LEU A 155 -4.82 4.89 20.70
C LEU A 155 -5.48 5.99 19.87
N ALA A 156 -5.91 7.09 20.48
CA ALA A 156 -6.48 8.24 19.76
C ALA A 156 -5.45 8.90 18.86
N TRP A 157 -4.21 9.05 19.31
CA TRP A 157 -3.11 9.56 18.49
C TRP A 157 -2.82 8.65 17.29
N ASP A 158 -2.75 7.34 17.51
CA ASP A 158 -2.51 6.37 16.44
C ASP A 158 -3.64 6.40 15.39
N ALA A 159 -4.90 6.37 15.85
CA ALA A 159 -6.06 6.48 14.96
C ALA A 159 -6.07 7.81 14.17
N GLY A 160 -5.70 8.93 14.82
CA GLY A 160 -5.56 10.23 14.19
C GLY A 160 -4.48 10.27 13.11
N LEU A 161 -3.33 9.65 13.38
CA LEU A 161 -2.25 9.53 12.40
C LEU A 161 -2.69 8.69 11.18
N ILE A 162 -3.40 7.59 11.40
CA ILE A 162 -3.93 6.74 10.31
C ILE A 162 -4.94 7.53 9.47
N ALA A 163 -5.85 8.28 10.08
CA ALA A 163 -6.81 9.12 9.39
C ALA A 163 -6.11 10.21 8.56
N LEU A 164 -5.14 10.90 9.15
CA LEU A 164 -4.35 11.93 8.50
C LEU A 164 -3.57 11.38 7.29
N PHE A 165 -2.93 10.22 7.46
CA PHE A 165 -2.26 9.52 6.38
C PHE A 165 -3.21 9.22 5.23
N GLY A 166 -4.37 8.63 5.51
CA GLY A 166 -5.38 8.33 4.49
C GLY A 166 -5.84 9.58 3.74
N ALA A 167 -6.11 10.67 4.46
CA ALA A 167 -6.49 11.95 3.87
C ALA A 167 -5.37 12.55 3.01
N ALA A 168 -4.13 12.50 3.47
CA ALA A 168 -2.96 12.98 2.72
C ALA A 168 -2.77 12.21 1.41
N VAL A 169 -2.88 10.88 1.44
CA VAL A 169 -2.79 10.02 0.24
C VAL A 169 -3.87 10.39 -0.77
N LEU A 170 -5.13 10.55 -0.35
CA LEU A 170 -6.24 10.89 -1.22
C LEU A 170 -6.08 12.28 -1.83
N THR A 171 -5.66 13.28 -1.04
CA THR A 171 -5.44 14.65 -1.54
C THR A 171 -4.30 14.71 -2.55
N MET A 172 -3.17 14.04 -2.27
CA MET A 172 -2.04 13.98 -3.21
C MET A 172 -2.43 13.31 -4.53
N GLN A 173 -3.20 12.23 -4.49
CA GLN A 173 -3.71 11.58 -5.70
C GLN A 173 -4.70 12.45 -6.47
N ALA A 174 -5.59 13.17 -5.77
CA ALA A 174 -6.54 14.07 -6.43
C ALA A 174 -5.82 15.22 -7.14
N MET A 175 -4.73 15.73 -6.55
CA MET A 175 -3.91 16.77 -7.18
C MET A 175 -3.09 16.24 -8.36
N ALA A 176 -2.55 15.02 -8.25
CA ALA A 176 -1.82 14.39 -9.35
C ALA A 176 -2.71 14.02 -10.55
N GLY A 177 -4.00 13.79 -10.34
CA GLY A 177 -4.96 13.45 -11.40
C GLY A 177 -5.63 14.66 -12.07
N ARG A 178 -5.44 15.88 -11.56
CA ARG A 178 -6.01 17.13 -12.11
C ARG A 178 -5.06 17.91 -13.02
N SER A 179 -3.80 17.51 -13.04
CA SER A 179 -2.75 18.07 -13.89
C SER A 179 -2.54 17.24 -15.14
#